data_ac9c0bdb068a099148079ed4f6923445
#
_entry.id   ac9c0bdb068a099148079ed4f6923445
#
_cell.length_a   1.000
_cell.length_b   1.000
_cell.length_c   1.000
_cell.angle_alpha   90.00
_cell.angle_beta   90.00
_cell.angle_gamma   90.00
#
_symmetry.space_group_name_H-M   'P 1'
#
loop_
_entity.id
_entity.type
_entity.pdbx_description
1 polymer ?
#
loop_
_entity_poly.entity_id
_entity_poly.type
_entity_poly.pdbx_seq_one_letter_code
_entity_poly.pdbx_strand_id
1 'polypeptide(L)'
;MVDINNHLEVKALSESCQILSDTLNKVEKNIFPGQSVIELDKIAEDYIISCNAKPAFKGYEGFPATLTVSIDDEIVHGIPKDIILKEGQIISIDCGVIKNDFYSDSARTIAVGKISDEKQKLLDVTKKALDIGIQNALVGNKIFDISNSIQEYVESEGFSIVRELVGHGIGRQLHIKPQVPNFSIPATPDLDVVLKEGMCLAIEPMVNVGSRPVSYTHLTLPTILRV
;
A
#
# COMPACT_ATOMS: atom_id res chain seq x y z
N MET A 1 13.68 -1.46 15.18
CA MET A 1 12.40 -2.19 15.28
C MET A 1 11.59 -1.47 16.36
N VAL A 2 10.39 -1.03 16.08
CA VAL A 2 9.51 -0.48 17.14
C VAL A 2 8.63 -1.65 17.57
N ASP A 3 8.93 -2.20 18.72
CA ASP A 3 8.02 -3.15 19.35
C ASP A 3 6.98 -2.32 20.12
N ILE A 4 5.73 -2.40 19.70
CA ILE A 4 4.62 -1.80 20.42
C ILE A 4 4.38 -2.65 21.66
N ASN A 5 4.80 -2.14 22.82
CA ASN A 5 4.94 -2.95 24.03
C ASN A 5 3.88 -2.66 25.10
N ASN A 6 2.99 -1.72 24.84
CA ASN A 6 1.97 -1.36 25.83
C ASN A 6 0.62 -1.02 25.20
N HIS A 7 -0.43 -1.17 25.99
CA HIS A 7 -1.80 -0.95 25.54
C HIS A 7 -2.08 0.48 25.02
N LEU A 8 -1.38 1.49 25.52
CA LEU A 8 -1.54 2.88 25.07
C LEU A 8 -1.00 3.09 23.67
N GLU A 9 0.13 2.47 23.34
CA GLU A 9 0.71 2.54 22.00
C GLU A 9 -0.14 1.77 20.98
N VAL A 10 -0.64 0.58 21.35
CA VAL A 10 -1.59 -0.17 20.52
C VAL A 10 -2.83 0.69 20.21
N LYS A 11 -3.38 1.36 21.22
CA LYS A 11 -4.52 2.25 21.03
C LYS A 11 -4.20 3.42 20.12
N ALA A 12 -3.05 4.08 20.31
CA ALA A 12 -2.63 5.22 19.49
C ALA A 12 -2.44 4.83 18.02
N LEU A 13 -1.79 3.68 17.75
CA LEU A 13 -1.68 3.15 16.40
C LEU A 13 -3.05 2.80 15.81
N SER A 14 -3.91 2.14 16.59
CA SER A 14 -5.28 1.78 16.16
C SER A 14 -6.09 3.02 15.77
N GLU A 15 -5.94 4.14 16.48
CA GLU A 15 -6.58 5.41 16.13
C GLU A 15 -6.06 5.94 14.78
N SER A 16 -4.74 5.87 14.53
CA SER A 16 -4.16 6.24 13.23
C SER A 16 -4.71 5.37 12.10
N CYS A 17 -4.73 4.04 12.29
CA CYS A 17 -5.26 3.09 11.31
C CYS A 17 -6.75 3.29 11.04
N GLN A 18 -7.55 3.63 12.07
CA GLN A 18 -8.98 3.89 11.88
C GLN A 18 -9.22 5.14 11.03
N ILE A 19 -8.50 6.25 11.31
CA ILE A 19 -8.59 7.47 10.51
C ILE A 19 -8.19 7.19 9.06
N LEU A 20 -7.13 6.42 8.85
CA LEU A 20 -6.68 6.01 7.52
C LEU A 20 -7.75 5.20 6.78
N SER A 21 -8.31 4.18 7.43
CA SER A 21 -9.38 3.34 6.85
C SER A 21 -10.60 4.18 6.46
N ASP A 22 -11.02 5.11 7.33
CA ASP A 22 -12.15 6.00 7.06
C ASP A 22 -11.84 7.01 5.95
N THR A 23 -10.57 7.48 5.85
CA THR A 23 -10.10 8.31 4.74
C THR A 23 -10.24 7.57 3.43
N LEU A 24 -9.70 6.35 3.32
CA LEU A 24 -9.79 5.54 2.12
C LEU A 24 -11.26 5.21 1.77
N ASN A 25 -12.10 4.92 2.76
CA ASN A 25 -13.55 4.71 2.53
C ASN A 25 -14.26 5.94 1.95
N LYS A 26 -13.84 7.15 2.35
CA LYS A 26 -14.39 8.40 1.79
C LYS A 26 -13.90 8.64 0.37
N VAL A 27 -12.61 8.43 0.12
CA VAL A 27 -12.03 8.58 -1.22
C VAL A 27 -12.67 7.58 -2.18
N GLU A 28 -12.76 6.30 -1.81
CA GLU A 28 -13.36 5.24 -2.63
C GLU A 28 -14.80 5.55 -3.06
N LYS A 29 -15.62 6.11 -2.17
CA LYS A 29 -17.00 6.52 -2.49
C LYS A 29 -17.10 7.63 -3.54
N ASN A 30 -15.99 8.33 -3.79
CA ASN A 30 -15.90 9.41 -4.77
C ASN A 30 -15.15 8.99 -6.04
N ILE A 31 -14.87 7.68 -6.22
CA ILE A 31 -14.27 7.14 -7.44
C ILE A 31 -15.35 6.71 -8.40
N PHE A 32 -15.49 7.46 -9.48
CA PHE A 32 -16.43 7.18 -10.59
C PHE A 32 -15.91 7.85 -11.87
N PRO A 33 -16.38 7.43 -13.05
CA PRO A 33 -16.03 8.09 -14.30
C PRO A 33 -16.43 9.58 -14.29
N GLY A 34 -15.49 10.47 -14.59
CA GLY A 34 -15.69 11.92 -14.54
C GLY A 34 -15.14 12.59 -13.27
N GLN A 35 -14.70 11.84 -12.28
CA GLN A 35 -14.09 12.39 -11.06
C GLN A 35 -12.67 12.91 -11.33
N SER A 36 -12.33 14.04 -10.73
CA SER A 36 -10.98 14.60 -10.74
C SER A 36 -10.08 13.93 -9.71
N VAL A 37 -8.87 13.54 -10.11
CA VAL A 37 -7.86 12.95 -9.22
C VAL A 37 -7.38 13.95 -8.17
N ILE A 38 -7.24 15.23 -8.52
CA ILE A 38 -6.87 16.28 -7.55
C ILE A 38 -7.94 16.44 -6.46
N GLU A 39 -9.22 16.31 -6.82
CA GLU A 39 -10.30 16.39 -5.83
C GLU A 39 -10.28 15.21 -4.87
N LEU A 40 -9.86 14.01 -5.31
CA LEU A 40 -9.69 12.85 -4.43
C LEU A 40 -8.59 13.12 -3.38
N ASP A 41 -7.48 13.70 -3.78
CA ASP A 41 -6.40 14.11 -2.88
C ASP A 41 -6.90 15.11 -1.83
N LYS A 42 -7.65 16.10 -2.27
CA LYS A 42 -8.25 17.10 -1.37
C LYS A 42 -9.24 16.47 -0.38
N ILE A 43 -10.09 15.54 -0.82
CA ILE A 43 -11.02 14.82 0.06
C ILE A 43 -10.26 14.09 1.17
N ALA A 44 -9.15 13.44 0.84
CA ALA A 44 -8.31 12.76 1.80
C ALA A 44 -7.69 13.74 2.81
N GLU A 45 -7.07 14.81 2.30
CA GLU A 45 -6.44 15.83 3.14
C GLU A 45 -7.42 16.48 4.12
N ASP A 46 -8.56 16.95 3.61
CA ASP A 46 -9.58 17.62 4.41
C ASP A 46 -10.11 16.69 5.53
N TYR A 47 -10.30 15.40 5.23
CA TYR A 47 -10.76 14.46 6.25
C TYR A 47 -9.71 14.17 7.31
N ILE A 48 -8.47 13.91 6.92
CA ILE A 48 -7.35 13.65 7.86
C ILE A 48 -7.18 14.84 8.80
N ILE A 49 -7.17 16.06 8.27
CA ILE A 49 -7.05 17.28 9.07
C ILE A 49 -8.25 17.44 10.01
N SER A 50 -9.47 17.14 9.57
CA SER A 50 -10.68 17.21 10.40
C SER A 50 -10.64 16.27 11.62
N CYS A 51 -9.86 15.18 11.54
CA CYS A 51 -9.60 14.23 12.62
C CYS A 51 -8.46 14.66 13.57
N ASN A 52 -7.95 15.90 13.45
CA ASN A 52 -6.73 16.35 14.14
C ASN A 52 -5.55 15.38 13.94
N ALA A 53 -5.39 14.87 12.72
CA ALA A 53 -4.30 14.05 12.25
C ALA A 53 -3.52 14.77 11.14
N LYS A 54 -2.43 14.18 10.66
CA LYS A 54 -1.62 14.74 9.58
C LYS A 54 -1.48 13.72 8.45
N PRO A 55 -1.53 14.14 7.17
CA PRO A 55 -1.08 13.30 6.06
C PRO A 55 0.38 12.88 6.25
N ALA A 56 0.69 11.59 6.08
CA ALA A 56 2.04 11.09 6.29
C ALA A 56 2.95 11.29 5.08
N PHE A 57 2.36 11.31 3.87
CA PHE A 57 3.15 11.42 2.64
C PHE A 57 3.44 12.86 2.23
N LYS A 58 2.53 13.80 2.49
CA LYS A 58 2.70 15.21 2.12
C LYS A 58 3.90 15.84 2.82
N GLY A 59 4.91 16.18 2.05
CA GLY A 59 6.21 16.70 2.53
C GLY A 59 7.25 15.62 2.86
N TYR A 60 6.86 14.33 2.91
CA TYR A 60 7.82 13.25 3.13
C TYR A 60 8.74 13.13 1.90
N GLU A 61 10.05 13.27 2.11
CA GLU A 61 11.06 13.29 1.03
C GLU A 61 10.71 14.23 -0.14
N GLY A 62 9.92 15.29 0.13
CA GLY A 62 9.50 16.27 -0.86
C GLY A 62 8.25 15.88 -1.67
N PHE A 63 7.55 14.79 -1.30
CA PHE A 63 6.31 14.41 -1.98
C PHE A 63 5.22 15.50 -1.81
N PRO A 64 4.53 15.94 -2.90
CA PRO A 64 3.73 17.17 -2.86
C PRO A 64 2.29 16.98 -2.38
N ALA A 65 1.80 15.74 -2.25
CA ALA A 65 0.37 15.43 -2.08
C ALA A 65 0.09 14.54 -0.85
N THR A 66 -1.17 14.41 -0.51
CA THR A 66 -1.67 13.56 0.58
C THR A 66 -1.76 12.10 0.18
N LEU A 67 -2.22 11.85 -1.05
CA LEU A 67 -2.33 10.52 -1.66
C LEU A 67 -1.20 10.30 -2.66
N THR A 68 -0.78 9.05 -2.84
CA THR A 68 -0.26 8.63 -4.15
C THR A 68 -1.41 8.08 -4.98
N VAL A 69 -1.40 8.36 -6.28
CA VAL A 69 -2.45 7.92 -7.20
C VAL A 69 -1.83 7.39 -8.47
N SER A 70 -2.03 6.10 -8.74
CA SER A 70 -1.50 5.41 -9.90
C SER A 70 -2.65 4.81 -10.72
N ILE A 71 -2.65 5.03 -12.04
CA ILE A 71 -3.74 4.66 -12.93
C ILE A 71 -3.25 3.63 -13.95
N ASP A 72 -3.99 2.54 -14.10
CA ASP A 72 -3.75 1.44 -15.05
C ASP A 72 -2.34 0.86 -14.95
N ASP A 73 -1.40 1.24 -15.81
CA ASP A 73 -0.02 0.74 -15.87
C ASP A 73 0.95 1.45 -14.90
N GLU A 74 0.51 2.47 -14.22
CA GLU A 74 1.26 3.05 -13.11
C GLU A 74 1.12 2.15 -11.87
N ILE A 75 2.23 1.67 -11.30
CA ILE A 75 2.19 0.70 -10.21
C ILE A 75 1.98 1.41 -8.87
N VAL A 76 2.89 2.32 -8.50
CA VAL A 76 2.90 3.05 -7.23
C VAL A 76 3.49 4.45 -7.38
N HIS A 77 3.34 5.27 -6.34
CA HIS A 77 3.94 6.60 -6.16
C HIS A 77 3.53 7.64 -7.20
N GLY A 78 2.43 7.42 -7.92
CA GLY A 78 1.89 8.42 -8.83
C GLY A 78 1.51 9.70 -8.07
N ILE A 79 1.90 10.86 -8.63
CA ILE A 79 1.49 12.16 -8.08
C ILE A 79 0.09 12.48 -8.60
N PRO A 80 -0.88 12.86 -7.73
CA PRO A 80 -2.17 13.35 -8.18
C PRO A 80 -2.01 14.49 -9.17
N LYS A 81 -2.56 14.33 -10.37
CA LYS A 81 -2.51 15.29 -11.47
C LYS A 81 -3.93 15.74 -11.81
N ASP A 82 -4.03 16.81 -12.63
CA ASP A 82 -5.31 17.25 -13.20
C ASP A 82 -5.76 16.27 -14.30
N ILE A 83 -6.18 15.09 -13.84
CA ILE A 83 -6.67 14.00 -14.67
C ILE A 83 -8.09 13.70 -14.25
N ILE A 84 -8.95 13.49 -15.24
CA ILE A 84 -10.33 13.03 -15.05
C ILE A 84 -10.39 11.53 -15.27
N LEU A 85 -10.91 10.79 -14.30
CA LEU A 85 -11.06 9.34 -14.35
C LEU A 85 -12.04 8.93 -15.46
N LYS A 86 -11.75 7.82 -16.13
CA LYS A 86 -12.53 7.28 -17.25
C LYS A 86 -13.06 5.88 -16.92
N GLU A 87 -14.20 5.56 -17.48
CA GLU A 87 -14.76 4.20 -17.47
C GLU A 87 -13.73 3.17 -17.92
N GLY A 88 -13.64 2.06 -17.21
CA GLY A 88 -12.74 0.95 -17.55
C GLY A 88 -11.32 1.06 -17.00
N GLN A 89 -10.97 2.14 -16.31
CA GLN A 89 -9.69 2.26 -15.61
C GLN A 89 -9.70 1.53 -14.27
N ILE A 90 -8.52 1.19 -13.78
CA ILE A 90 -8.28 0.88 -12.37
C ILE A 90 -7.42 1.98 -11.78
N ILE A 91 -7.66 2.34 -10.53
CA ILE A 91 -6.92 3.38 -9.81
C ILE A 91 -6.41 2.81 -8.49
N SER A 92 -5.11 2.84 -8.30
CA SER A 92 -4.47 2.52 -7.02
C SER A 92 -4.28 3.81 -6.23
N ILE A 93 -4.79 3.83 -5.02
CA ILE A 93 -4.70 4.94 -4.09
C ILE A 93 -3.96 4.43 -2.86
N ASP A 94 -2.92 5.13 -2.51
CA ASP A 94 -2.17 4.86 -1.30
C ASP A 94 -2.16 6.11 -0.42
N CYS A 95 -2.33 5.91 0.88
CA CYS A 95 -2.50 6.97 1.87
C CYS A 95 -1.81 6.60 3.17
N GLY A 96 -1.11 7.56 3.75
CA GLY A 96 -0.57 7.45 5.10
C GLY A 96 -1.14 8.51 6.04
N VAL A 97 -1.30 8.14 7.31
CA VAL A 97 -1.78 9.04 8.37
C VAL A 97 -0.83 9.04 9.56
N ILE A 98 -0.64 10.20 10.16
CA ILE A 98 0.07 10.36 11.44
C ILE A 98 -0.93 10.81 12.49
N LYS A 99 -1.11 10.00 13.53
CA LYS A 99 -1.91 10.33 14.71
C LYS A 99 -1.19 9.89 15.98
N ASN A 100 -1.10 10.78 16.98
CA ASN A 100 -0.44 10.48 18.26
C ASN A 100 1.00 9.95 18.10
N ASP A 101 1.76 10.51 17.15
CA ASP A 101 3.12 10.10 16.76
C ASP A 101 3.25 8.69 16.18
N PHE A 102 2.15 8.07 15.77
CA PHE A 102 2.14 6.81 15.04
C PHE A 102 1.70 6.99 13.59
N TYR A 103 2.45 6.34 12.71
CA TYR A 103 2.18 6.26 11.28
C TYR A 103 1.30 5.05 10.99
N SER A 104 0.37 5.22 10.09
CA SER A 104 -0.36 4.14 9.42
C SER A 104 -0.25 4.32 7.92
N ASP A 105 -0.30 3.21 7.19
CA ASP A 105 -0.09 3.13 5.75
C ASP A 105 -1.01 2.08 5.14
N SER A 106 -1.69 2.41 4.04
CA SER A 106 -2.59 1.48 3.35
C SER A 106 -2.92 1.92 1.94
N ALA A 107 -2.89 0.96 1.01
CA ALA A 107 -3.27 1.16 -0.37
C ALA A 107 -4.52 0.35 -0.74
N ARG A 108 -5.26 0.83 -1.74
CA ARG A 108 -6.38 0.12 -2.39
C ARG A 108 -6.36 0.36 -3.88
N THR A 109 -6.64 -0.71 -4.65
CA THR A 109 -6.91 -0.57 -6.09
C THR A 109 -8.41 -0.74 -6.34
N ILE A 110 -8.99 0.21 -7.04
CA ILE A 110 -10.44 0.36 -7.20
C ILE A 110 -10.78 0.46 -8.69
N ALA A 111 -11.87 -0.19 -9.08
CA ALA A 111 -12.42 -0.09 -10.43
C ALA A 111 -13.11 1.26 -10.66
N VAL A 112 -12.87 1.89 -11.80
CA VAL A 112 -13.56 3.10 -12.23
C VAL A 112 -14.70 2.70 -13.19
N GLY A 113 -15.91 2.58 -12.65
CA GLY A 113 -17.05 2.05 -13.41
C GLY A 113 -16.86 0.56 -13.75
N LYS A 114 -17.28 0.16 -14.96
CA LYS A 114 -17.15 -1.23 -15.42
C LYS A 114 -15.77 -1.48 -16.03
N ILE A 115 -15.04 -2.45 -15.50
CA ILE A 115 -13.72 -2.88 -15.98
C ILE A 115 -13.79 -4.21 -16.71
N SER A 116 -12.71 -4.62 -17.38
CA SER A 116 -12.58 -5.93 -18.01
C SER A 116 -12.47 -7.06 -16.98
N ASP A 117 -12.81 -8.28 -17.39
CA ASP A 117 -12.68 -9.47 -16.54
C ASP A 117 -11.22 -9.72 -16.12
N GLU A 118 -10.25 -9.41 -16.99
CA GLU A 118 -8.82 -9.50 -16.67
C GLU A 118 -8.42 -8.54 -15.55
N LYS A 119 -8.85 -7.26 -15.63
CA LYS A 119 -8.62 -6.28 -14.56
C LYS A 119 -9.30 -6.70 -13.25
N GLN A 120 -10.55 -7.19 -13.34
CA GLN A 120 -11.24 -7.68 -12.16
C GLN A 120 -10.49 -8.86 -11.52
N LYS A 121 -10.03 -9.82 -12.32
CA LYS A 121 -9.23 -10.95 -11.82
C LYS A 121 -7.94 -10.46 -11.16
N LEU A 122 -7.24 -9.46 -11.73
CA LEU A 122 -6.05 -8.87 -11.14
C LEU A 122 -6.33 -8.29 -9.75
N LEU A 123 -7.42 -7.53 -9.58
CA LEU A 123 -7.82 -6.95 -8.30
C LEU A 123 -8.11 -8.05 -7.27
N ASP A 124 -8.89 -9.06 -7.67
CA ASP A 124 -9.30 -10.15 -6.78
C ASP A 124 -8.10 -10.99 -6.32
N VAL A 125 -7.18 -11.30 -7.24
CA VAL A 125 -5.94 -12.03 -6.93
C VAL A 125 -5.04 -11.22 -6.02
N THR A 126 -4.85 -9.93 -6.29
CA THR A 126 -4.00 -9.06 -5.43
C THR A 126 -4.55 -8.95 -4.02
N LYS A 127 -5.85 -8.74 -3.89
CA LYS A 127 -6.53 -8.72 -2.58
C LYS A 127 -6.39 -10.04 -1.84
N LYS A 128 -6.60 -11.16 -2.53
CA LYS A 128 -6.46 -12.49 -1.92
C LYS A 128 -5.02 -12.78 -1.52
N ALA A 129 -4.04 -12.34 -2.29
CA ALA A 129 -2.62 -12.45 -1.95
C ALA A 129 -2.29 -11.71 -0.64
N LEU A 130 -2.85 -10.51 -0.45
CA LEU A 130 -2.72 -9.78 0.82
C LEU A 130 -3.34 -10.56 1.99
N ASP A 131 -4.56 -11.09 1.84
CA ASP A 131 -5.21 -11.89 2.87
C ASP A 131 -4.36 -13.11 3.26
N ILE A 132 -3.75 -13.78 2.27
CA ILE A 132 -2.84 -14.92 2.50
C ILE A 132 -1.59 -14.47 3.26
N GLY A 133 -0.98 -13.35 2.86
CA GLY A 133 0.16 -12.78 3.56
C GLY A 133 -0.14 -12.47 5.03
N ILE A 134 -1.29 -11.83 5.29
CA ILE A 134 -1.76 -11.52 6.65
C ILE A 134 -1.95 -12.81 7.48
N GLN A 135 -2.55 -13.86 6.91
CA GLN A 135 -2.75 -15.15 7.60
C GLN A 135 -1.43 -15.83 7.98
N ASN A 136 -0.35 -15.55 7.28
CA ASN A 136 0.99 -16.06 7.60
C ASN A 136 1.80 -15.13 8.52
N ALA A 137 1.31 -13.93 8.80
CA ALA A 137 1.94 -12.99 9.72
C ALA A 137 1.68 -13.34 11.20
N LEU A 138 2.08 -14.54 11.61
CA LEU A 138 1.88 -15.07 12.95
C LEU A 138 3.17 -15.02 13.77
N VAL A 139 3.04 -14.82 15.08
CA VAL A 139 4.18 -14.90 16.01
C VAL A 139 4.88 -16.28 15.89
N GLY A 140 6.19 -16.24 15.69
CA GLY A 140 7.01 -17.43 15.48
C GLY A 140 7.25 -17.78 14.00
N ASN A 141 6.40 -17.35 13.09
CA ASN A 141 6.69 -17.40 11.65
C ASN A 141 7.78 -16.40 11.29
N LYS A 142 8.26 -16.47 10.07
CA LYS A 142 9.27 -15.57 9.54
C LYS A 142 8.70 -14.66 8.45
N ILE A 143 9.41 -13.59 8.13
CA ILE A 143 9.04 -12.69 7.02
C ILE A 143 8.87 -13.48 5.71
N PHE A 144 9.74 -14.49 5.46
CA PHE A 144 9.64 -15.26 4.22
C PHE A 144 8.49 -16.27 4.19
N ASP A 145 7.85 -16.60 5.31
CA ASP A 145 6.59 -17.34 5.28
C ASP A 145 5.49 -16.49 4.67
N ILE A 146 5.48 -15.17 4.93
CA ILE A 146 4.60 -14.21 4.27
C ILE A 146 4.94 -14.12 2.78
N SER A 147 6.22 -13.88 2.47
CA SER A 147 6.72 -13.67 1.10
C SER A 147 6.42 -14.85 0.18
N ASN A 148 6.72 -16.07 0.66
CA ASN A 148 6.54 -17.29 -0.10
C ASN A 148 5.05 -17.56 -0.38
N SER A 149 4.20 -17.42 0.64
CA SER A 149 2.76 -17.66 0.49
C SER A 149 2.10 -16.70 -0.51
N ILE A 150 2.52 -15.43 -0.53
CA ILE A 150 2.06 -14.43 -1.50
C ILE A 150 2.51 -14.83 -2.91
N GLN A 151 3.80 -15.12 -3.09
CA GLN A 151 4.35 -15.45 -4.40
C GLN A 151 3.73 -16.72 -4.99
N GLU A 152 3.67 -17.80 -4.21
CA GLU A 152 3.09 -19.07 -4.66
C GLU A 152 1.65 -18.89 -5.16
N TYR A 153 0.85 -18.13 -4.41
CA TYR A 153 -0.52 -17.89 -4.80
C TYR A 153 -0.62 -17.04 -6.07
N VAL A 154 0.06 -15.91 -6.16
CA VAL A 154 0.00 -14.99 -7.31
C VAL A 154 0.48 -15.67 -8.59
N GLU A 155 1.60 -16.39 -8.53
CA GLU A 155 2.16 -17.11 -9.68
C GLU A 155 1.27 -18.28 -10.10
N SER A 156 0.59 -18.96 -9.17
CA SER A 156 -0.39 -20.04 -9.49
C SER A 156 -1.61 -19.52 -10.24
N GLU A 157 -1.99 -18.25 -10.03
CA GLU A 157 -3.08 -17.58 -10.75
C GLU A 157 -2.66 -17.01 -12.12
N GLY A 158 -1.38 -17.13 -12.48
CA GLY A 158 -0.82 -16.72 -13.78
C GLY A 158 -0.40 -15.24 -13.85
N PHE A 159 -0.23 -14.60 -12.69
CA PHE A 159 0.27 -13.23 -12.56
C PHE A 159 1.72 -13.18 -12.11
N SER A 160 2.32 -12.00 -12.13
CA SER A 160 3.71 -11.76 -11.69
C SER A 160 3.76 -10.78 -10.53
N ILE A 161 4.79 -10.91 -9.68
CA ILE A 161 5.04 -9.99 -8.56
C ILE A 161 6.14 -9.01 -8.90
N VAL A 162 5.91 -7.73 -8.63
CA VAL A 162 6.92 -6.66 -8.65
C VAL A 162 7.98 -6.94 -7.58
N ARG A 163 9.26 -6.75 -7.94
CA ARG A 163 10.40 -7.04 -7.05
C ARG A 163 11.24 -5.81 -6.70
N GLU A 164 10.93 -4.69 -7.31
CA GLU A 164 11.66 -3.43 -7.14
C GLU A 164 11.29 -2.72 -5.83
N LEU A 165 10.12 -3.03 -5.30
CA LEU A 165 9.61 -2.48 -4.03
C LEU A 165 9.07 -3.60 -3.14
N VAL A 166 9.07 -3.34 -1.85
CA VAL A 166 8.70 -4.30 -0.81
C VAL A 166 7.94 -3.58 0.31
N GLY A 167 7.14 -4.31 1.04
CA GLY A 167 6.56 -3.85 2.29
C GLY A 167 7.61 -3.61 3.38
N HIS A 168 7.20 -3.11 4.51
CA HIS A 168 8.11 -2.64 5.55
C HIS A 168 7.52 -2.74 6.96
N GLY A 169 8.37 -2.64 7.96
CA GLY A 169 7.92 -2.32 9.31
C GLY A 169 7.41 -0.88 9.39
N ILE A 170 6.46 -0.62 10.28
CA ILE A 170 5.85 0.69 10.48
C ILE A 170 5.62 0.95 11.98
N GLY A 171 5.52 2.22 12.38
CA GLY A 171 5.27 2.57 13.76
C GLY A 171 5.41 4.07 14.03
N ARG A 172 6.47 4.49 14.73
CA ARG A 172 6.77 5.91 14.94
C ARG A 172 7.51 6.58 13.77
N GLN A 173 7.77 5.81 12.74
CA GLN A 173 8.29 6.27 11.45
C GLN A 173 7.53 5.51 10.36
N LEU A 174 7.44 6.10 9.17
CA LEU A 174 6.74 5.50 8.03
C LEU A 174 7.42 4.19 7.62
N HIS A 175 8.73 4.21 7.41
CA HIS A 175 9.50 3.04 7.00
C HIS A 175 10.53 2.66 8.05
N ILE A 176 10.40 1.48 8.62
CA ILE A 176 11.37 0.87 9.55
C ILE A 176 11.65 -0.58 9.16
N LYS A 177 12.72 -1.16 9.71
CA LYS A 177 12.97 -2.60 9.56
C LYS A 177 11.93 -3.43 10.32
N PRO A 178 11.62 -4.68 9.85
CA PRO A 178 12.21 -5.34 8.69
C PRO A 178 11.61 -4.91 7.36
N GLN A 179 12.28 -5.21 6.24
CA GLN A 179 11.65 -5.26 4.93
C GLN A 179 10.73 -6.47 4.83
N VAL A 180 9.63 -6.35 4.09
CA VAL A 180 8.63 -7.40 3.87
C VAL A 180 8.47 -7.66 2.37
N PRO A 181 9.36 -8.44 1.75
CA PRO A 181 9.22 -8.78 0.33
C PRO A 181 7.93 -9.56 0.07
N ASN A 182 7.35 -9.38 -1.12
CA ASN A 182 6.20 -10.17 -1.58
C ASN A 182 6.63 -11.40 -2.40
N PHE A 183 7.92 -11.72 -2.40
CA PHE A 183 8.56 -12.75 -3.21
C PHE A 183 9.73 -13.38 -2.47
N SER A 184 10.07 -14.60 -2.88
CA SER A 184 11.21 -15.34 -2.34
C SER A 184 12.53 -14.75 -2.79
N ILE A 185 13.43 -14.53 -1.84
CA ILE A 185 14.84 -14.17 -2.05
C ILE A 185 15.71 -15.11 -1.23
N PRO A 186 17.00 -15.25 -1.54
CA PRO A 186 17.91 -16.03 -0.70
C PRO A 186 17.85 -15.53 0.75
N ALA A 187 17.55 -16.43 1.67
CA ALA A 187 17.40 -16.10 3.08
C ALA A 187 18.74 -15.64 3.68
N THR A 188 18.70 -14.47 4.33
CA THR A 188 19.78 -14.04 5.21
C THR A 188 19.18 -13.72 6.58
N PRO A 189 19.91 -13.86 7.69
CA PRO A 189 19.37 -13.58 9.03
C PRO A 189 18.79 -12.17 9.19
N ASP A 190 19.28 -11.21 8.42
CA ASP A 190 18.84 -9.81 8.48
C ASP A 190 17.54 -9.57 7.71
N LEU A 191 17.21 -10.45 6.78
CA LEU A 191 16.01 -10.35 5.92
C LEU A 191 14.89 -11.29 6.38
N ASP A 192 15.23 -12.52 6.80
CA ASP A 192 14.27 -13.52 7.23
C ASP A 192 14.06 -13.48 8.75
N VAL A 193 13.54 -12.36 9.22
CA VAL A 193 13.32 -12.08 10.65
C VAL A 193 12.15 -12.90 11.19
N VAL A 194 12.31 -13.46 12.39
CA VAL A 194 11.21 -14.12 13.12
C VAL A 194 10.24 -13.08 13.66
N LEU A 195 8.96 -13.25 13.36
CA LEU A 195 7.88 -12.40 13.82
C LEU A 195 7.65 -12.52 15.32
N LYS A 196 7.51 -11.39 15.98
CA LYS A 196 7.30 -11.28 17.43
C LYS A 196 6.06 -10.45 17.72
N GLU A 197 5.50 -10.66 18.89
CA GLU A 197 4.44 -9.80 19.41
C GLU A 197 4.88 -8.34 19.44
N GLY A 198 3.99 -7.43 19.05
CA GLY A 198 4.25 -5.99 18.99
C GLY A 198 4.88 -5.49 17.69
N MET A 199 5.29 -6.37 16.78
CA MET A 199 5.71 -5.95 15.44
C MET A 199 4.54 -5.45 14.61
N CYS A 200 4.72 -4.31 13.94
CA CYS A 200 3.78 -3.77 12.98
C CYS A 200 4.40 -3.76 11.60
N LEU A 201 3.67 -4.28 10.62
CA LEU A 201 4.13 -4.48 9.25
C LEU A 201 3.13 -3.90 8.26
N ALA A 202 3.63 -3.24 7.22
CA ALA A 202 2.92 -2.99 5.98
C ALA A 202 3.21 -4.16 5.02
N ILE A 203 2.17 -4.88 4.61
CA ILE A 203 2.23 -5.99 3.65
C ILE A 203 1.57 -5.49 2.37
N GLU A 204 2.32 -5.40 1.29
CA GLU A 204 1.94 -4.63 0.11
C GLU A 204 2.19 -5.41 -1.19
N PRO A 205 1.39 -6.45 -1.49
CA PRO A 205 1.55 -7.18 -2.74
C PRO A 205 1.30 -6.25 -3.95
N MET A 206 2.29 -6.14 -4.83
CA MET A 206 2.20 -5.44 -6.10
C MET A 206 2.25 -6.47 -7.23
N VAL A 207 1.14 -6.58 -7.97
CA VAL A 207 0.88 -7.67 -8.92
C VAL A 207 0.67 -7.13 -10.33
N ASN A 208 1.34 -7.74 -11.31
CA ASN A 208 1.25 -7.38 -12.72
C ASN A 208 0.57 -8.46 -13.55
N VAL A 209 -0.17 -8.02 -14.57
CA VAL A 209 -0.53 -8.85 -15.73
C VAL A 209 0.72 -9.00 -16.61
N GLY A 210 1.09 -10.22 -16.97
CA GLY A 210 2.22 -10.48 -17.87
C GLY A 210 3.57 -10.52 -17.18
N SER A 211 4.59 -9.85 -17.73
CA SER A 211 5.97 -9.98 -17.25
C SER A 211 6.26 -9.17 -15.99
N ARG A 212 7.16 -9.69 -15.18
CA ARG A 212 7.57 -9.12 -13.90
C ARG A 212 8.29 -7.76 -13.94
N PRO A 213 9.16 -7.47 -14.93
CA PRO A 213 9.95 -6.25 -14.91
C PRO A 213 9.11 -4.99 -15.00
N VAL A 214 9.45 -3.99 -14.19
CA VAL A 214 8.87 -2.64 -14.21
C VAL A 214 9.95 -1.63 -14.56
N SER A 215 9.56 -0.47 -15.06
CA SER A 215 10.47 0.61 -15.40
C SER A 215 10.21 1.85 -14.55
N TYR A 216 11.27 2.57 -14.20
CA TYR A 216 11.19 3.87 -13.57
C TYR A 216 10.93 4.93 -14.64
N THR A 217 9.87 5.71 -14.48
CA THR A 217 9.54 6.81 -15.40
C THR A 217 10.15 8.14 -15.00
N HIS A 218 10.59 8.25 -13.73
CA HIS A 218 11.28 9.43 -13.19
C HIS A 218 12.48 8.99 -12.34
N LEU A 219 13.60 9.66 -12.50
CA LEU A 219 14.84 9.38 -11.75
C LEU A 219 14.95 10.18 -10.45
N THR A 220 14.00 11.08 -10.20
CA THR A 220 13.93 11.90 -8.99
C THR A 220 12.71 11.51 -8.17
N LEU A 221 12.83 11.51 -6.86
CA LEU A 221 11.70 11.32 -5.96
C LEU A 221 10.64 12.42 -6.19
N PRO A 222 9.34 12.06 -6.21
CA PRO A 222 8.80 10.70 -6.11
C PRO A 222 8.97 9.92 -7.42
N THR A 223 9.36 8.67 -7.31
CA THR A 223 9.55 7.77 -8.45
C THR A 223 8.23 7.10 -8.81
N ILE A 224 7.83 7.18 -10.08
CA ILE A 224 6.68 6.44 -10.61
C ILE A 224 7.18 5.17 -11.27
N LEU A 225 6.66 4.02 -10.86
CA LEU A 225 6.89 2.74 -11.52
C LEU A 225 5.78 2.45 -12.54
N ARG A 226 6.14 1.92 -13.70
CA ARG A 226 5.20 1.48 -14.74
C ARG A 226 5.55 0.08 -15.24
N VAL A 227 4.54 -0.66 -15.62
CA VAL A 227 4.65 -1.95 -16.33
C VAL A 227 4.95 -1.72 -17.80
#